data_00f65849d590f27f29a5dbada6147d31
#
_entry.id   00f65849d590f27f29a5dbada6147d31
#
_cell.length_a   1.000
_cell.length_b   1.000
_cell.length_c   1.000
_cell.angle_alpha   90.00
_cell.angle_beta   90.00
_cell.angle_gamma   90.00
#
_symmetry.space_group_name_H-M   'P 1'
#
loop_
_entity.id
_entity.type
_entity.pdbx_description
1 polymer ?
#
loop_
_entity_poly.entity_id
_entity_poly.type
_entity_poly.pdbx_seq_one_letter_code
_entity_poly.pdbx_strand_id
1 'polypeptide(L)'
;MGRLKGMYTAEYPAGTRVRVRDRASLDAFVREWRFHHPLDALQLESAGKDARVRSVDFYHGGDELYELEDLPGLWHEANLESC
;
A
#
# COMPACT_ATOMS: atom_id res chain seq x y z
N MET A 1 18.27 15.45 4.97
CA MET A 1 17.70 14.24 5.46
C MET A 1 16.20 14.32 5.49
N GLY A 2 15.58 13.23 5.35
CA GLY A 2 14.15 13.22 5.47
C GLY A 2 13.74 13.52 6.90
N ARG A 3 12.56 14.02 7.05
CA ARG A 3 12.04 14.18 8.39
C ARG A 3 11.40 12.89 8.84
N LEU A 4 11.32 12.74 10.13
CA LEU A 4 10.66 11.58 10.69
C LEU A 4 9.17 11.67 10.44
N LYS A 5 8.60 10.55 10.03
CA LYS A 5 7.17 10.46 9.83
C LYS A 5 6.50 10.20 11.18
N GLY A 6 5.43 10.90 11.45
CA GLY A 6 4.69 10.68 12.67
C GLY A 6 4.03 9.31 12.67
N MET A 7 3.66 8.83 13.86
CA MET A 7 3.11 7.49 14.01
C MET A 7 1.85 7.27 13.19
N TYR A 8 1.04 8.30 13.01
CA TYR A 8 -0.21 8.18 12.28
C TYR A 8 -0.24 9.08 11.04
N THR A 9 0.93 9.26 10.43
CA THR A 9 1.05 10.10 9.24
C THR A 9 1.18 9.22 8.01
N ALA A 10 0.29 9.38 7.06
CA ALA A 10 0.31 8.60 5.84
C ALA A 10 1.00 9.36 4.72
N GLU A 11 1.74 8.64 3.89
CA GLU A 11 2.36 9.21 2.71
C GLU A 11 1.30 9.59 1.67
N TYR A 12 0.23 8.80 1.60
CA TYR A 12 -0.82 8.98 0.60
C TYR A 12 -2.17 9.13 1.30
N PRO A 13 -2.55 10.35 1.68
CA PRO A 13 -3.85 10.54 2.35
C PRO A 13 -5.02 10.22 1.43
N ALA A 14 -6.19 10.05 2.02
CA ALA A 14 -7.40 9.75 1.27
C ALA A 14 -7.59 10.76 0.14
N GLY A 15 -7.96 10.28 -1.04
CA GLY A 15 -8.13 11.12 -2.22
C GLY A 15 -6.90 11.19 -3.11
N THR A 16 -5.76 10.73 -2.64
CA THR A 16 -4.51 10.77 -3.42
C THR A 16 -4.53 9.70 -4.50
N ARG A 17 -4.07 10.04 -5.70
CA ARG A 17 -3.91 9.04 -6.74
C ARG A 17 -2.58 8.33 -6.56
N VAL A 18 -2.63 7.01 -6.67
CA VAL A 18 -1.44 6.17 -6.51
C VAL A 18 -1.44 5.12 -7.61
N ARG A 19 -0.31 4.48 -7.76
CA ARG A 19 -0.17 3.33 -8.66
C ARG A 19 0.33 2.14 -7.86
N VAL A 20 -0.29 0.99 -8.07
CA VAL A 20 0.22 -0.24 -7.49
C VAL A 20 1.52 -0.55 -8.21
N ARG A 21 2.55 -0.92 -7.46
CA ARG A 21 3.86 -1.20 -8.04
C ARG A 21 3.77 -2.37 -9.01
N ASP A 22 4.84 -2.58 -9.78
CA ASP A 22 4.84 -3.64 -10.77
C ASP A 22 4.84 -5.02 -10.11
N ARG A 23 4.59 -6.06 -10.91
CA ARG A 23 4.47 -7.40 -10.39
C ARG A 23 5.74 -7.87 -9.71
N ALA A 24 6.91 -7.53 -10.25
CA ALA A 24 8.17 -7.95 -9.66
C ALA A 24 8.32 -7.38 -8.25
N SER A 25 7.94 -6.13 -8.04
CA SER A 25 8.00 -5.51 -6.73
C SER A 25 7.04 -6.17 -5.76
N LEU A 26 5.82 -6.48 -6.23
CA LEU A 26 4.84 -7.14 -5.38
C LEU A 26 5.29 -8.55 -5.00
N ASP A 27 5.86 -9.29 -5.95
CA ASP A 27 6.36 -10.63 -5.67
C ASP A 27 7.51 -10.59 -4.66
N ALA A 28 8.39 -9.62 -4.77
CA ALA A 28 9.46 -9.45 -3.80
C ALA A 28 8.89 -9.17 -2.40
N PHE A 29 7.88 -8.33 -2.34
CA PHE A 29 7.23 -8.03 -1.07
C PHE A 29 6.66 -9.31 -0.45
N VAL A 30 5.96 -10.11 -1.23
CA VAL A 30 5.35 -11.34 -0.73
C VAL A 30 6.41 -12.30 -0.20
N ARG A 31 7.55 -12.39 -0.87
CA ARG A 31 8.63 -13.27 -0.43
C ARG A 31 9.24 -12.83 0.89
N GLU A 32 9.31 -11.52 1.11
CA GLU A 32 10.04 -10.97 2.25
C GLU A 32 9.16 -10.62 3.42
N TRP A 33 7.90 -10.28 3.17
CA TRP A 33 6.97 -9.86 4.22
C TRP A 33 6.34 -11.09 4.86
N ARG A 34 6.59 -11.28 6.13
CA ARG A 34 6.08 -12.45 6.84
C ARG A 34 5.25 -12.07 8.05
N PHE A 35 4.56 -10.93 7.93
CA PHE A 35 3.80 -10.37 9.04
C PHE A 35 2.33 -10.25 8.63
N HIS A 36 1.67 -9.24 9.15
CA HIS A 36 0.24 -9.07 8.93
C HIS A 36 -0.11 -8.67 7.50
N HIS A 37 -1.30 -9.00 7.09
CA HIS A 37 -1.89 -8.53 5.83
C HIS A 37 -1.02 -8.80 4.61
N PRO A 38 -0.66 -10.06 4.35
CA PRO A 38 0.09 -10.36 3.12
C PRO A 38 -0.79 -10.13 1.90
N LEU A 39 -0.17 -9.91 0.75
CA LEU A 39 -0.90 -9.72 -0.49
C LEU A 39 -1.47 -11.06 -0.95
N ASP A 40 -2.68 -11.01 -1.53
CA ASP A 40 -3.29 -12.21 -2.09
C ASP A 40 -3.22 -12.18 -3.62
N ALA A 41 -3.75 -13.24 -4.26
CA ALA A 41 -3.65 -13.38 -5.70
C ALA A 41 -4.32 -12.24 -6.45
N LEU A 42 -5.48 -11.79 -5.96
CA LEU A 42 -6.18 -10.69 -6.62
C LEU A 42 -5.38 -9.40 -6.56
N GLN A 43 -4.70 -9.16 -5.44
CA GLN A 43 -3.85 -7.99 -5.32
C GLN A 43 -2.68 -8.06 -6.27
N LEU A 44 -2.07 -9.22 -6.42
CA LEU A 44 -0.95 -9.39 -7.35
C LEU A 44 -1.37 -9.10 -8.79
N GLU A 45 -2.61 -9.42 -9.13
CA GLU A 45 -3.12 -9.14 -10.46
C GLU A 45 -3.38 -7.66 -10.71
N SER A 46 -3.36 -6.86 -9.67
CA SER A 46 -3.56 -5.42 -9.79
C SER A 46 -2.27 -4.66 -10.04
N ALA A 47 -1.16 -5.35 -10.20
CA ALA A 47 0.14 -4.70 -10.43
C ALA A 47 0.06 -3.70 -11.58
N GLY A 48 0.61 -2.51 -11.36
CA GLY A 48 0.66 -1.47 -12.38
C GLY A 48 -0.61 -0.66 -12.55
N LYS A 49 -1.67 -0.97 -11.82
CA LYS A 49 -2.93 -0.24 -11.95
C LYS A 49 -2.93 1.02 -11.09
N ASP A 50 -3.58 2.05 -11.61
CA ASP A 50 -3.76 3.29 -10.88
C ASP A 50 -5.04 3.22 -10.06
N ALA A 51 -5.04 3.90 -8.93
CA ALA A 51 -6.23 3.97 -8.09
C ALA A 51 -6.15 5.22 -7.22
N ARG A 52 -7.24 5.50 -6.54
CA ARG A 52 -7.31 6.60 -5.59
C ARG A 52 -7.44 6.02 -4.18
N VAL A 53 -6.72 6.59 -3.24
CA VAL A 53 -6.80 6.12 -1.86
C VAL A 53 -8.18 6.44 -1.30
N ARG A 54 -8.85 5.41 -0.78
CA ARG A 54 -10.15 5.57 -0.15
C ARG A 54 -9.99 5.91 1.33
N SER A 55 -9.14 5.16 2.01
CA SER A 55 -8.92 5.38 3.43
C SER A 55 -7.56 4.84 3.83
N VAL A 56 -7.09 5.28 4.99
CA VAL A 56 -5.80 4.84 5.54
C VAL A 56 -6.05 4.39 6.97
N ASP A 57 -5.55 3.21 7.30
CA ASP A 57 -5.59 2.70 8.67
C ASP A 57 -4.16 2.46 9.16
N PHE A 58 -4.01 2.40 10.46
CA PHE A 58 -2.68 2.23 11.07
C PHE A 58 -2.69 1.00 11.96
N TYR A 59 -1.98 -0.03 11.53
CA TYR A 59 -1.92 -1.28 12.24
C TYR A 59 -0.94 -1.16 13.40
N HIS A 60 -1.40 -1.47 14.59
CA HIS A 60 -0.60 -1.35 15.82
C HIS A 60 0.06 0.03 15.96
N GLY A 61 -0.62 1.05 15.44
CA GLY A 61 -0.19 2.43 15.64
C GLY A 61 0.97 2.88 14.76
N GLY A 62 1.37 2.10 13.78
CA GLY A 62 2.54 2.46 12.99
C GLY A 62 2.47 2.12 11.53
N ASP A 63 2.14 0.88 11.20
CA ASP A 63 2.17 0.44 9.80
C ASP A 63 0.95 0.95 9.05
N GLU A 64 1.19 1.69 7.98
CA GLU A 64 0.10 2.26 7.17
C GLU A 64 -0.49 1.19 6.27
N LEU A 65 -1.81 1.05 6.34
CA LEU A 65 -2.56 0.15 5.47
C LEU A 65 -3.55 1.00 4.69
N TYR A 66 -3.56 0.83 3.38
CA TYR A 66 -4.35 1.64 2.47
C TYR A 66 -5.47 0.82 1.86
N GLU A 67 -6.66 1.40 1.80
CA GLU A 67 -7.77 0.86 1.04
C GLU A 67 -7.91 1.70 -0.20
N LEU A 68 -7.94 1.05 -1.37
CA LEU A 68 -7.99 1.75 -2.65
C LEU A 68 -9.36 1.58 -3.29
N GLU A 69 -9.83 2.60 -4.00
CA GLU A 69 -11.07 2.51 -4.75
C GLU A 69 -10.89 1.53 -5.89
N ASP A 70 -11.87 0.64 -6.04
CA ASP A 70 -11.94 -0.31 -7.16
C ASP A 70 -10.86 -1.39 -7.17
N LEU A 71 -10.00 -1.45 -6.17
CA LEU A 71 -9.02 -2.53 -6.06
C LEU A 71 -9.18 -3.20 -4.70
N PRO A 72 -9.15 -4.53 -4.67
CA PRO A 72 -9.46 -5.26 -3.43
C PRO A 72 -8.32 -5.25 -2.43
N GLY A 73 -8.67 -5.50 -1.18
CA GLY A 73 -7.71 -5.77 -0.13
C GLY A 73 -7.13 -4.53 0.52
N LEU A 74 -6.25 -4.79 1.47
CA LEU A 74 -5.49 -3.74 2.14
C LEU A 74 -4.08 -3.72 1.57
N TRP A 75 -3.54 -2.53 1.37
CA TRP A 75 -2.26 -2.37 0.72
C TRP A 75 -1.28 -1.71 1.67
N HIS A 76 -0.05 -2.23 1.68
CA HIS A 76 1.02 -1.58 2.44
C HIS A 76 1.58 -0.42 1.64
N GLU A 77 2.11 0.57 2.35
CA GLU A 77 2.67 1.74 1.68
C GLU A 77 3.76 1.35 0.68
N ALA A 78 4.53 0.31 1.01
CA ALA A 78 5.61 -0.15 0.15
C ALA A 78 5.11 -0.74 -1.18
N ASN A 79 3.83 -1.06 -1.28
CA ASN A 79 3.25 -1.61 -2.50
C ASN A 79 2.77 -0.53 -3.47
N LEU A 80 2.83 0.72 -3.06
CA LEU A 80 2.27 1.83 -3.82
C LEU A 80 3.35 2.83 -4.19
N GLU A 81 3.09 3.59 -5.24
CA GLU A 81 3.98 4.68 -5.64
C GLU A 81 3.12 5.84 -6.13
N SER A 82 3.74 7.00 -6.18
CA SER A 82 3.04 8.18 -6.67
C SER A 82 2.66 8.01 -8.13
N CYS A 83 1.52 8.54 -8.46
CA CYS A 83 1.01 8.44 -9.83
C CYS A 83 1.34 9.70 -10.62
#